data_bbf052b0e92cdb8ac843145f4c14cb9f
#
_entry.id   bbf052b0e92cdb8ac843145f4c14cb9f
#
_cell.length_a   1.000
_cell.length_b   1.000
_cell.length_c   1.000
_cell.angle_alpha   90.00
_cell.angle_beta   90.00
_cell.angle_gamma   90.00
#
_symmetry.space_group_name_H-M   'P 1'
#
loop_
_entity.id
_entity.type
_entity.pdbx_description
1 polymer ?
#
loop_
_entity_poly.entity_id
_entity_poly.type
_entity_poly.pdbx_seq_one_letter_code
_entity_poly.pdbx_strand_id
1 'polypeptide(L)'
;MTDARKNVLIFGISGQDGAYLAKFLLERGYSVHGTSRDAEMSGFAALSSLGIKEHITLYSATPSDFRSVLQVISTAEPDEIYNLSGQTSVGLSFKQPMETLESIAVGTLNILECIRFLSRPIRFYNAGSGECFGDTSGGPANESTPFQPKSPYAVAKSAAFWEVANYRDSYGLYVCSGILFNHESPLRPQRFVTRKVVATVARIASGSSEKLVLGDLSVRRDWGWAPEYVEAMWAMLQQDTPEDFVIATGIAHSLEEFVATAFDVYGLDWRDYVRTDAKLLRPSEIRCGFGDASKAAAKLGWKARTSMPELVKRMVTIEASVLVATTVGSKRC
;
A
#
# COMPACT_ATOMS: atom_id res chain seq x y z
N MET A 1 -23.41 26.70 -11.22
CA MET A 1 -22.01 26.89 -10.79
C MET A 1 -21.31 25.61 -11.11
N THR A 2 -20.38 25.58 -12.05
CA THR A 2 -19.54 24.40 -12.30
C THR A 2 -18.71 24.24 -11.04
N ASP A 3 -18.93 23.13 -10.31
CA ASP A 3 -18.10 22.76 -9.15
C ASP A 3 -16.64 22.78 -9.62
N ALA A 4 -15.82 23.63 -9.02
CA ALA A 4 -14.41 23.71 -9.39
C ALA A 4 -13.79 22.35 -9.17
N ARG A 5 -13.09 21.83 -10.18
CA ARG A 5 -12.42 20.53 -10.13
C ARG A 5 -11.42 20.52 -8.98
N LYS A 6 -11.59 19.60 -8.00
CA LYS A 6 -10.67 19.47 -6.88
C LYS A 6 -9.28 19.03 -7.35
N ASN A 7 -8.25 19.67 -6.83
CA ASN A 7 -6.85 19.27 -7.02
C ASN A 7 -6.41 18.27 -5.95
N VAL A 8 -5.75 17.22 -6.36
CA VAL A 8 -5.18 16.23 -5.43
C VAL A 8 -3.70 16.02 -5.69
N LEU A 9 -2.92 15.89 -4.61
CA LEU A 9 -1.49 15.57 -4.68
C LEU A 9 -1.22 14.22 -4.01
N ILE A 10 -0.60 13.29 -4.75
CA ILE A 10 -0.27 11.94 -4.26
C ILE A 10 1.25 11.81 -4.15
N PHE A 11 1.78 11.77 -2.93
CA PHE A 11 3.14 11.36 -2.67
C PHE A 11 3.23 9.83 -2.79
N GLY A 12 4.17 9.33 -3.61
CA GLY A 12 4.31 7.90 -3.88
C GLY A 12 3.39 7.36 -4.98
N ILE A 13 3.02 8.20 -5.95
CA ILE A 13 2.11 7.85 -7.04
C ILE A 13 2.58 6.68 -7.91
N SER A 14 3.88 6.41 -7.97
CA SER A 14 4.47 5.29 -8.74
C SER A 14 4.25 3.91 -8.11
N GLY A 15 3.80 3.86 -6.85
CA GLY A 15 3.49 2.63 -6.13
C GLY A 15 2.15 2.01 -6.53
N GLN A 16 1.87 0.80 -6.00
CA GLN A 16 0.60 0.10 -6.19
C GLN A 16 -0.60 1.00 -5.85
N ASP A 17 -0.64 1.48 -4.61
CA ASP A 17 -1.78 2.22 -4.08
C ASP A 17 -1.90 3.60 -4.74
N GLY A 18 -0.75 4.25 -4.98
CA GLY A 18 -0.71 5.54 -5.68
C GLY A 18 -1.30 5.46 -7.08
N ALA A 19 -1.00 4.41 -7.83
CA ALA A 19 -1.53 4.21 -9.17
C ALA A 19 -3.04 3.92 -9.17
N TYR A 20 -3.53 3.05 -8.28
CA TYR A 20 -4.96 2.78 -8.18
C TYR A 20 -5.73 3.99 -7.66
N LEU A 21 -5.20 4.71 -6.67
CA LEU A 21 -5.83 5.92 -6.16
C LEU A 21 -5.90 7.00 -7.25
N ALA A 22 -4.82 7.19 -8.02
CA ALA A 22 -4.82 8.13 -9.13
C ALA A 22 -5.91 7.79 -10.15
N LYS A 23 -6.04 6.52 -10.55
CA LYS A 23 -7.11 6.07 -11.45
C LYS A 23 -8.49 6.36 -10.87
N PHE A 24 -8.71 5.96 -9.62
CA PHE A 24 -9.97 6.15 -8.91
C PHE A 24 -10.41 7.63 -8.82
N LEU A 25 -9.45 8.53 -8.59
CA LEU A 25 -9.69 9.97 -8.50
C LEU A 25 -9.92 10.62 -9.87
N LEU A 26 -9.17 10.20 -10.91
CA LEU A 26 -9.41 10.65 -12.29
C LEU A 26 -10.84 10.30 -12.75
N GLU A 27 -11.30 9.07 -12.45
CA GLU A 27 -12.67 8.62 -12.78
C GLU A 27 -13.75 9.43 -12.04
N ARG A 28 -13.40 10.11 -10.95
CA ARG A 28 -14.27 11.03 -10.18
C ARG A 28 -14.10 12.51 -10.57
N GLY A 29 -13.33 12.78 -11.60
CA GLY A 29 -13.18 14.14 -12.12
C GLY A 29 -12.16 15.00 -11.38
N TYR A 30 -11.31 14.44 -10.51
CA TYR A 30 -10.23 15.19 -9.87
C TYR A 30 -9.13 15.56 -10.86
N SER A 31 -8.43 16.68 -10.60
CA SER A 31 -7.14 16.99 -11.19
C SER A 31 -6.06 16.32 -10.38
N VAL A 32 -5.37 15.32 -10.95
CA VAL A 32 -4.43 14.49 -10.23
C VAL A 32 -3.00 14.94 -10.48
N HIS A 33 -2.31 15.25 -9.38
CA HIS A 33 -0.89 15.55 -9.32
C HIS A 33 -0.18 14.44 -8.54
N GLY A 34 1.04 14.09 -8.93
CA GLY A 34 1.78 13.04 -8.24
C GLY A 34 3.26 13.32 -8.16
N THR A 35 3.91 12.72 -7.16
CA THR A 35 5.35 12.86 -6.98
C THR A 35 6.09 11.55 -7.11
N SER A 36 7.30 11.64 -7.68
CA SER A 36 8.36 10.65 -7.62
C SER A 36 9.67 11.34 -7.24
N ARG A 37 10.67 10.60 -6.74
CA ARG A 37 12.00 11.17 -6.46
C ARG A 37 12.63 11.79 -7.70
N ASP A 38 12.39 11.17 -8.83
CA ASP A 38 12.79 11.67 -10.14
C ASP A 38 11.67 11.39 -11.13
N ALA A 39 10.91 12.41 -11.47
CA ALA A 39 9.76 12.28 -12.36
C ALA A 39 10.16 12.17 -13.85
N GLU A 40 11.33 12.68 -14.22
CA GLU A 40 11.80 12.63 -15.61
C GLU A 40 12.32 11.24 -15.96
N MET A 41 13.09 10.61 -15.05
CA MET A 41 13.69 9.30 -15.28
C MET A 41 12.79 8.12 -14.87
N SER A 42 11.75 8.38 -14.08
CA SER A 42 10.83 7.33 -13.63
C SER A 42 9.95 6.84 -14.79
N GLY A 43 9.97 5.55 -15.05
CA GLY A 43 9.15 4.93 -16.11
C GLY A 43 7.65 4.88 -15.80
N PHE A 44 7.24 5.03 -14.54
CA PHE A 44 5.83 4.98 -14.09
C PHE A 44 5.05 3.78 -14.64
N ALA A 45 5.67 2.60 -14.64
CA ALA A 45 5.11 1.39 -15.22
C ALA A 45 3.68 1.08 -14.73
N ALA A 46 3.39 1.32 -13.44
CA ALA A 46 2.07 1.12 -12.87
C ALA A 46 1.01 2.08 -13.48
N LEU A 47 1.35 3.36 -13.66
CA LEU A 47 0.46 4.34 -14.29
C LEU A 47 0.23 4.02 -15.77
N SER A 48 1.30 3.62 -16.47
CA SER A 48 1.24 3.24 -17.90
C SER A 48 0.40 1.97 -18.10
N SER A 49 0.55 0.96 -17.22
CA SER A 49 -0.25 -0.26 -17.29
C SER A 49 -1.75 -0.04 -17.03
N LEU A 50 -2.10 1.02 -16.27
CA LEU A 50 -3.48 1.45 -16.06
C LEU A 50 -3.98 2.44 -17.14
N GLY A 51 -3.13 2.85 -18.09
CA GLY A 51 -3.48 3.78 -19.17
C GLY A 51 -3.77 5.22 -18.71
N ILE A 52 -3.22 5.64 -17.56
CA ILE A 52 -3.56 6.93 -16.95
C ILE A 52 -2.40 7.94 -16.87
N LYS A 53 -1.18 7.54 -17.25
CA LYS A 53 0.03 8.37 -17.09
C LYS A 53 -0.13 9.76 -17.69
N GLU A 54 -0.68 9.85 -18.90
CA GLU A 54 -0.83 11.11 -19.65
C GLU A 54 -1.89 12.06 -19.07
N HIS A 55 -2.68 11.60 -18.11
CA HIS A 55 -3.72 12.38 -17.43
C HIS A 55 -3.27 12.95 -16.07
N ILE A 56 -1.99 12.78 -15.72
CA ILE A 56 -1.44 13.12 -14.40
C ILE A 56 -0.30 14.12 -14.57
N THR A 57 -0.31 15.18 -13.78
CA THR A 57 0.83 16.09 -13.67
C THR A 57 1.84 15.53 -12.67
N LEU A 58 3.07 15.28 -13.12
CA LEU A 58 4.11 14.65 -12.34
C LEU A 58 5.20 15.63 -11.94
N TYR A 59 5.67 15.53 -10.69
CA TYR A 59 6.71 16.37 -10.10
C TYR A 59 7.82 15.54 -9.47
N SER A 60 9.04 16.03 -9.53
CA SER A 60 10.16 15.49 -8.75
C SER A 60 10.12 16.08 -7.34
N ALA A 61 9.92 15.22 -6.33
CA ALA A 61 9.97 15.61 -4.92
C ALA A 61 10.30 14.41 -4.03
N THR A 62 11.07 14.66 -2.99
CA THR A 62 11.45 13.67 -1.98
C THR A 62 10.86 14.11 -0.63
N PRO A 63 9.98 13.31 0.00
CA PRO A 63 9.34 13.68 1.25
C PRO A 63 10.31 14.03 2.39
N SER A 64 11.51 13.46 2.41
CA SER A 64 12.55 13.80 3.38
C SER A 64 13.24 15.16 3.12
N ASP A 65 12.99 15.80 1.99
CA ASP A 65 13.47 17.16 1.68
C ASP A 65 12.33 18.17 1.79
N PHE A 66 12.33 18.95 2.87
CA PHE A 66 11.31 19.96 3.16
C PHE A 66 11.11 20.96 2.02
N ARG A 67 12.21 21.40 1.36
CA ARG A 67 12.13 22.36 0.28
C ARG A 67 11.35 21.81 -0.92
N SER A 68 11.65 20.59 -1.34
CA SER A 68 10.95 19.97 -2.47
C SER A 68 9.47 19.71 -2.17
N VAL A 69 9.15 19.34 -0.92
CA VAL A 69 7.77 19.19 -0.45
C VAL A 69 7.02 20.51 -0.48
N LEU A 70 7.59 21.58 0.08
CA LEU A 70 6.99 22.90 0.07
C LEU A 70 6.74 23.41 -1.36
N GLN A 71 7.72 23.25 -2.25
CA GLN A 71 7.62 23.68 -3.64
C GLN A 71 6.49 22.97 -4.37
N VAL A 72 6.39 21.64 -4.25
CA VAL A 72 5.35 20.88 -4.95
C VAL A 72 3.96 21.18 -4.42
N ILE A 73 3.77 21.32 -3.10
CA ILE A 73 2.48 21.67 -2.49
C ILE A 73 2.06 23.08 -2.95
N SER A 74 3.01 24.04 -2.97
CA SER A 74 2.73 25.41 -3.43
C SER A 74 2.39 25.47 -4.92
N THR A 75 2.99 24.61 -5.75
CA THR A 75 2.76 24.61 -7.21
C THR A 75 1.48 23.87 -7.59
N ALA A 76 1.20 22.74 -6.96
CA ALA A 76 0.03 21.92 -7.27
C ALA A 76 -1.26 22.46 -6.63
N GLU A 77 -1.13 23.31 -5.61
CA GLU A 77 -2.25 23.91 -4.86
C GLU A 77 -3.36 22.89 -4.52
N PRO A 78 -3.03 21.76 -3.84
CA PRO A 78 -3.98 20.70 -3.64
C PRO A 78 -5.04 21.05 -2.58
N ASP A 79 -6.26 20.54 -2.79
CA ASP A 79 -7.32 20.49 -1.79
C ASP A 79 -7.15 19.26 -0.89
N GLU A 80 -6.60 18.16 -1.45
CA GLU A 80 -6.38 16.90 -0.78
C GLU A 80 -4.96 16.39 -1.04
N ILE A 81 -4.29 15.91 0.01
CA ILE A 81 -2.97 15.27 -0.09
C ILE A 81 -3.05 13.85 0.43
N TYR A 82 -2.54 12.89 -0.34
CA TYR A 82 -2.39 11.49 0.05
C TYR A 82 -0.91 11.13 0.16
N ASN A 83 -0.44 10.82 1.36
CA ASN A 83 0.92 10.36 1.60
C ASN A 83 0.97 8.82 1.58
N LEU A 84 1.35 8.27 0.43
CA LEU A 84 1.57 6.85 0.19
C LEU A 84 3.07 6.55 -0.04
N SER A 85 3.92 7.52 0.29
CA SER A 85 5.37 7.43 0.08
C SER A 85 6.10 6.70 1.21
N GLY A 86 7.37 6.47 1.01
CA GLY A 86 8.28 5.84 1.95
C GLY A 86 8.61 4.39 1.61
N GLN A 87 9.61 3.86 2.29
CA GLN A 87 10.04 2.48 2.16
C GLN A 87 8.94 1.53 2.71
N THR A 88 8.51 0.53 1.94
CA THR A 88 7.34 -0.32 2.27
C THR A 88 7.68 -1.76 2.64
N SER A 89 8.95 -2.17 2.56
CA SER A 89 9.36 -3.54 2.82
C SER A 89 9.82 -3.73 4.27
N VAL A 90 9.07 -4.48 5.06
CA VAL A 90 9.46 -4.85 6.43
C VAL A 90 10.83 -5.52 6.45
N GLY A 91 11.09 -6.49 5.55
CA GLY A 91 12.39 -7.16 5.49
C GLY A 91 13.56 -6.23 5.16
N LEU A 92 13.36 -5.24 4.29
CA LEU A 92 14.39 -4.25 3.94
C LEU A 92 14.67 -3.28 5.10
N SER A 93 13.67 -2.97 5.91
CA SER A 93 13.82 -2.03 7.03
C SER A 93 14.88 -2.48 8.06
N PHE A 94 15.09 -3.79 8.23
CA PHE A 94 16.16 -4.32 9.07
C PHE A 94 17.56 -4.06 8.49
N LYS A 95 17.67 -3.89 7.17
CA LYS A 95 18.93 -3.60 6.49
C LYS A 95 19.17 -2.11 6.31
N GLN A 96 18.11 -1.32 6.24
CA GLN A 96 18.14 0.12 5.98
C GLN A 96 17.22 0.87 6.97
N PRO A 97 17.48 0.80 8.30
CA PRO A 97 16.60 1.40 9.30
C PRO A 97 16.54 2.94 9.21
N MET A 98 17.66 3.60 8.91
CA MET A 98 17.72 5.06 8.80
C MET A 98 16.91 5.56 7.61
N GLU A 99 17.12 5.01 6.42
CA GLU A 99 16.33 5.36 5.22
C GLU A 99 14.83 5.10 5.45
N THR A 100 14.50 4.01 6.18
CA THR A 100 13.13 3.68 6.54
C THR A 100 12.51 4.75 7.44
N LEU A 101 13.22 5.19 8.47
CA LEU A 101 12.76 6.24 9.38
C LEU A 101 12.62 7.59 8.66
N GLU A 102 13.63 7.97 7.89
CA GLU A 102 13.65 9.24 7.14
C GLU A 102 12.54 9.30 6.10
N SER A 103 12.37 8.26 5.29
CA SER A 103 11.36 8.26 4.23
C SER A 103 9.93 8.17 4.73
N ILE A 104 9.68 7.63 5.94
CA ILE A 104 8.35 7.46 6.51
C ILE A 104 8.04 8.56 7.52
N ALA A 105 8.74 8.60 8.67
CA ALA A 105 8.43 9.54 9.75
C ALA A 105 8.85 10.96 9.38
N VAL A 106 10.13 11.20 9.07
CA VAL A 106 10.58 12.56 8.70
C VAL A 106 9.85 13.07 7.46
N GLY A 107 9.58 12.18 6.47
CA GLY A 107 8.80 12.54 5.30
C GLY A 107 7.37 12.98 5.63
N THR A 108 6.69 12.28 6.55
CA THR A 108 5.35 12.65 7.02
C THR A 108 5.39 13.99 7.76
N LEU A 109 6.36 14.17 8.66
CA LEU A 109 6.53 15.41 9.42
C LEU A 109 6.76 16.62 8.49
N ASN A 110 7.58 16.48 7.45
CA ASN A 110 7.81 17.54 6.47
C ASN A 110 6.54 17.96 5.74
N ILE A 111 5.69 17.00 5.35
CA ILE A 111 4.41 17.32 4.69
C ILE A 111 3.48 18.04 5.66
N LEU A 112 3.36 17.58 6.91
CA LEU A 112 2.56 18.21 7.95
C LEU A 112 3.01 19.66 8.23
N GLU A 113 4.32 19.88 8.36
CA GLU A 113 4.89 21.22 8.56
C GLU A 113 4.63 22.14 7.35
N CYS A 114 4.72 21.63 6.11
CA CYS A 114 4.37 22.41 4.94
C CYS A 114 2.88 22.81 4.94
N ILE A 115 1.96 21.89 5.28
CA ILE A 115 0.52 22.17 5.38
C ILE A 115 0.28 23.25 6.45
N ARG A 116 0.89 23.12 7.63
CA ARG A 116 0.79 24.07 8.73
C ARG A 116 1.35 25.44 8.33
N PHE A 117 2.52 25.48 7.70
CA PHE A 117 3.20 26.69 7.26
C PHE A 117 2.39 27.48 6.21
N LEU A 118 1.81 26.76 5.24
CA LEU A 118 1.02 27.37 4.18
C LEU A 118 -0.34 27.89 4.67
N SER A 119 -0.81 27.45 5.82
CA SER A 119 -2.09 27.87 6.42
C SER A 119 -3.29 27.76 5.47
N ARG A 120 -3.29 26.76 4.59
CA ARG A 120 -4.37 26.47 3.65
C ARG A 120 -5.24 25.33 4.16
N PRO A 121 -6.54 25.28 3.82
CA PRO A 121 -7.46 24.23 4.27
C PRO A 121 -7.26 22.92 3.48
N ILE A 122 -6.07 22.33 3.59
CA ILE A 122 -5.72 21.08 2.91
C ILE A 122 -6.14 19.90 3.77
N ARG A 123 -6.86 18.92 3.19
CA ARG A 123 -7.14 17.63 3.82
C ARG A 123 -6.01 16.66 3.55
N PHE A 124 -5.49 16.03 4.60
CA PHE A 124 -4.33 15.15 4.49
C PHE A 124 -4.64 13.74 4.99
N TYR A 125 -4.34 12.76 4.14
CA TYR A 125 -4.37 11.34 4.44
C TYR A 125 -2.94 10.79 4.54
N ASN A 126 -2.65 10.04 5.61
CA ASN A 126 -1.39 9.31 5.78
C ASN A 126 -1.65 7.80 5.74
N ALA A 127 -0.90 7.07 4.91
CA ALA A 127 -0.95 5.62 4.90
C ALA A 127 -0.20 5.05 6.11
N GLY A 128 -0.92 4.65 7.14
CA GLY A 128 -0.45 3.85 8.27
C GLY A 128 -0.30 2.37 7.90
N SER A 129 -0.05 1.52 8.89
CA SER A 129 0.14 0.09 8.68
C SER A 129 -0.32 -0.75 9.87
N GLY A 130 -0.99 -1.87 9.63
CA GLY A 130 -1.31 -2.87 10.64
C GLY A 130 -0.09 -3.49 11.34
N GLU A 131 1.10 -3.41 10.73
CA GLU A 131 2.37 -3.81 11.37
C GLU A 131 2.66 -3.04 12.67
N CYS A 132 2.05 -1.84 12.86
CA CYS A 132 2.17 -1.07 14.10
C CYS A 132 1.63 -1.81 15.33
N PHE A 133 0.59 -2.62 15.15
CA PHE A 133 0.00 -3.40 16.25
C PHE A 133 0.88 -4.57 16.73
N GLY A 134 1.82 -5.02 15.89
CA GLY A 134 2.59 -6.23 16.17
C GLY A 134 1.74 -7.50 16.01
N ASP A 135 1.91 -8.46 16.92
CA ASP A 135 1.20 -9.74 16.86
C ASP A 135 -0.24 -9.60 17.38
N THR A 136 -1.21 -9.94 16.56
CA THR A 136 -2.64 -9.89 16.88
C THR A 136 -3.26 -11.26 17.09
N SER A 137 -2.47 -12.28 17.48
CA SER A 137 -2.97 -13.64 17.75
C SER A 137 -4.05 -13.70 18.84
N GLY A 138 -4.11 -12.72 19.71
CA GLY A 138 -5.10 -12.59 20.78
C GLY A 138 -6.47 -12.05 20.31
N GLY A 139 -6.58 -11.57 19.09
CA GLY A 139 -7.81 -10.99 18.51
C GLY A 139 -7.53 -9.91 17.47
N PRO A 140 -8.53 -9.53 16.65
CA PRO A 140 -8.35 -8.51 15.63
C PRO A 140 -8.03 -7.14 16.26
N ALA A 141 -7.04 -6.44 15.69
CA ALA A 141 -6.70 -5.10 16.15
C ALA A 141 -7.69 -4.06 15.60
N ASN A 142 -8.05 -3.10 16.43
CA ASN A 142 -8.85 -1.93 16.06
C ASN A 142 -8.16 -0.62 16.49
N GLU A 143 -8.83 0.52 16.30
CA GLU A 143 -8.27 1.85 16.57
C GLU A 143 -7.92 2.09 18.05
N SER A 144 -8.44 1.29 18.97
CA SER A 144 -8.11 1.35 20.42
C SER A 144 -7.01 0.39 20.85
N THR A 145 -6.56 -0.50 19.95
CA THR A 145 -5.51 -1.47 20.24
C THR A 145 -4.14 -0.78 20.35
N PRO A 146 -3.38 -0.96 21.44
CA PRO A 146 -2.06 -0.35 21.58
C PRO A 146 -1.07 -0.83 20.52
N PHE A 147 -0.24 0.07 20.00
CA PHE A 147 0.85 -0.27 19.11
C PHE A 147 1.97 -1.01 19.82
N GLN A 148 2.46 -2.08 19.21
CA GLN A 148 3.58 -2.91 19.65
C GLN A 148 4.50 -3.25 18.47
N PRO A 149 5.15 -2.25 17.84
CA PRO A 149 5.92 -2.44 16.61
C PRO A 149 7.06 -3.44 16.79
N LYS A 150 7.24 -4.37 15.82
CA LYS A 150 8.23 -5.45 15.84
C LYS A 150 9.32 -5.30 14.77
N SER A 151 9.36 -4.17 14.04
CA SER A 151 10.35 -3.92 12.98
C SER A 151 10.65 -2.43 12.88
N PRO A 152 11.82 -2.03 12.31
CA PRO A 152 12.09 -0.62 12.03
C PRO A 152 11.03 0.05 11.16
N TYR A 153 10.44 -0.68 10.22
CA TYR A 153 9.30 -0.22 9.43
C TYR A 153 8.09 0.11 10.31
N ALA A 154 7.70 -0.81 11.18
CA ALA A 154 6.56 -0.61 12.07
C ALA A 154 6.80 0.55 13.05
N VAL A 155 8.04 0.70 13.57
CA VAL A 155 8.43 1.84 14.42
C VAL A 155 8.26 3.16 13.66
N ALA A 156 8.76 3.25 12.42
CA ALA A 156 8.64 4.46 11.61
C ALA A 156 7.17 4.79 11.28
N LYS A 157 6.34 3.78 10.97
CA LYS A 157 4.90 3.96 10.74
C LYS A 157 4.14 4.36 12.00
N SER A 158 4.55 3.85 13.17
CA SER A 158 3.97 4.26 14.46
C SER A 158 4.32 5.72 14.78
N ALA A 159 5.56 6.16 14.53
CA ALA A 159 5.95 7.56 14.69
C ALA A 159 5.11 8.47 13.79
N ALA A 160 5.02 8.17 12.49
CA ALA A 160 4.22 8.94 11.54
C ALA A 160 2.73 9.02 11.94
N PHE A 161 2.16 7.93 12.49
CA PHE A 161 0.78 7.93 13.00
C PHE A 161 0.61 8.94 14.14
N TRP A 162 1.52 8.95 15.13
CA TRP A 162 1.44 9.86 16.26
C TRP A 162 1.76 11.31 15.89
N GLU A 163 2.60 11.55 14.89
CA GLU A 163 2.79 12.89 14.29
C GLU A 163 1.48 13.42 13.73
N VAL A 164 0.76 12.62 12.91
CA VAL A 164 -0.54 13.00 12.35
C VAL A 164 -1.56 13.30 13.45
N ALA A 165 -1.68 12.43 14.46
CA ALA A 165 -2.59 12.64 15.58
C ALA A 165 -2.24 13.94 16.36
N ASN A 166 -0.95 14.17 16.63
CA ASN A 166 -0.49 15.37 17.30
C ASN A 166 -0.81 16.65 16.52
N TYR A 167 -0.59 16.65 15.19
CA TYR A 167 -0.88 17.82 14.35
C TYR A 167 -2.37 18.11 14.23
N ARG A 168 -3.21 17.08 14.22
CA ARG A 168 -4.67 17.22 14.31
C ARG A 168 -5.08 17.89 15.62
N ASP A 169 -4.59 17.36 16.73
CA ASP A 169 -5.02 17.79 18.07
C ASP A 169 -4.43 19.15 18.46
N SER A 170 -3.17 19.42 18.11
CA SER A 170 -2.47 20.64 18.53
C SER A 170 -2.73 21.84 17.63
N TYR A 171 -2.94 21.60 16.32
CA TYR A 171 -3.06 22.69 15.33
C TYR A 171 -4.41 22.74 14.63
N GLY A 172 -5.33 21.82 14.94
CA GLY A 172 -6.66 21.75 14.33
C GLY A 172 -6.64 21.45 12.83
N LEU A 173 -5.58 20.81 12.32
CA LEU A 173 -5.48 20.46 10.91
C LEU A 173 -6.42 19.29 10.58
N TYR A 174 -6.96 19.31 9.35
CA TYR A 174 -7.71 18.16 8.86
C TYR A 174 -6.72 17.08 8.35
N VAL A 175 -6.24 16.25 9.26
CA VAL A 175 -5.25 15.21 8.99
C VAL A 175 -5.66 13.88 9.64
N CYS A 176 -5.52 12.76 8.93
CA CYS A 176 -5.90 11.44 9.43
C CYS A 176 -5.01 10.33 8.89
N SER A 177 -4.99 9.19 9.58
CA SER A 177 -4.23 8.00 9.20
C SER A 177 -5.16 6.80 8.96
N GLY A 178 -5.01 6.14 7.79
CA GLY A 178 -5.58 4.82 7.55
C GLY A 178 -4.60 3.75 7.99
N ILE A 179 -4.96 2.92 8.96
CA ILE A 179 -4.13 1.81 9.45
C ILE A 179 -4.42 0.58 8.59
N LEU A 180 -3.66 0.45 7.51
CA LEU A 180 -3.91 -0.53 6.47
C LEU A 180 -3.31 -1.89 6.80
N PHE A 181 -4.11 -2.94 6.74
CA PHE A 181 -3.62 -4.31 6.71
C PHE A 181 -3.13 -4.68 5.30
N ASN A 182 -2.56 -5.88 5.12
CA ASN A 182 -1.96 -6.25 3.85
C ASN A 182 -3.01 -6.20 2.72
N HIS A 183 -2.64 -5.60 1.60
CA HIS A 183 -3.50 -5.52 0.43
C HIS A 183 -2.67 -5.63 -0.84
N GLU A 184 -3.17 -6.42 -1.76
CA GLU A 184 -2.40 -6.95 -2.86
C GLU A 184 -3.06 -6.66 -4.20
N SER A 185 -2.26 -6.66 -5.24
CA SER A 185 -2.70 -6.55 -6.63
C SER A 185 -1.60 -6.99 -7.60
N PRO A 186 -1.89 -7.07 -8.91
CA PRO A 186 -0.87 -7.30 -9.94
C PRO A 186 0.23 -6.24 -9.99
N LEU A 187 -0.01 -5.04 -9.46
CA LEU A 187 0.98 -3.95 -9.39
C LEU A 187 1.96 -4.09 -8.21
N ARG A 188 1.74 -5.06 -7.33
CA ARG A 188 2.65 -5.31 -6.19
C ARG A 188 4.04 -5.68 -6.70
N PRO A 189 5.15 -5.07 -6.21
CA PRO A 189 6.50 -5.47 -6.61
C PRO A 189 6.82 -6.94 -6.29
N GLN A 190 7.56 -7.63 -7.17
CA GLN A 190 7.89 -9.06 -7.02
C GLN A 190 8.67 -9.42 -5.75
N ARG A 191 9.31 -8.45 -5.09
CA ARG A 191 9.98 -8.68 -3.81
C ARG A 191 9.03 -9.06 -2.66
N PHE A 192 7.72 -8.78 -2.80
CA PHE A 192 6.72 -9.17 -1.81
C PHE A 192 6.29 -10.61 -2.01
N VAL A 193 6.10 -11.33 -0.89
CA VAL A 193 5.85 -12.77 -0.88
C VAL A 193 4.65 -13.18 -1.74
N THR A 194 3.55 -12.47 -1.65
CA THR A 194 2.34 -12.72 -2.43
C THR A 194 2.59 -12.63 -3.94
N ARG A 195 3.27 -11.58 -4.37
CA ARG A 195 3.62 -11.39 -5.78
C ARG A 195 4.66 -12.40 -6.26
N LYS A 196 5.65 -12.75 -5.39
CA LYS A 196 6.61 -13.80 -5.65
C LYS A 196 5.91 -15.14 -5.87
N VAL A 197 4.96 -15.51 -5.00
CA VAL A 197 4.17 -16.75 -5.13
C VAL A 197 3.45 -16.76 -6.48
N VAL A 198 2.63 -15.76 -6.76
CA VAL A 198 1.82 -15.69 -7.97
C VAL A 198 2.67 -15.78 -9.24
N ALA A 199 3.77 -15.00 -9.33
CA ALA A 199 4.65 -14.99 -10.49
C ALA A 199 5.37 -16.35 -10.68
N THR A 200 5.82 -16.99 -9.59
CA THR A 200 6.48 -18.30 -9.67
C THR A 200 5.49 -19.40 -10.07
N VAL A 201 4.28 -19.40 -9.51
CA VAL A 201 3.24 -20.38 -9.85
C VAL A 201 2.88 -20.28 -11.34
N ALA A 202 2.73 -19.08 -11.88
CA ALA A 202 2.43 -18.90 -13.31
C ALA A 202 3.55 -19.42 -14.22
N ARG A 203 4.84 -19.24 -13.84
CA ARG A 203 5.97 -19.81 -14.59
C ARG A 203 6.03 -21.34 -14.49
N ILE A 204 5.80 -21.90 -13.30
CA ILE A 204 5.75 -23.38 -13.11
C ILE A 204 4.63 -23.98 -13.97
N ALA A 205 3.44 -23.39 -13.95
CA ALA A 205 2.31 -23.82 -14.78
C ALA A 205 2.62 -23.72 -16.29
N SER A 206 3.53 -22.83 -16.68
CA SER A 206 4.02 -22.70 -18.05
C SER A 206 5.20 -23.63 -18.39
N GLY A 207 5.56 -24.58 -17.49
CA GLY A 207 6.58 -25.61 -17.72
C GLY A 207 7.95 -25.31 -17.08
N SER A 208 8.09 -24.29 -16.25
CA SER A 208 9.33 -24.06 -15.48
C SER A 208 9.56 -25.16 -14.45
N SER A 209 10.80 -25.66 -14.34
CA SER A 209 11.22 -26.64 -13.36
C SER A 209 11.69 -26.01 -12.03
N GLU A 210 11.55 -24.69 -11.87
CA GLU A 210 11.97 -23.97 -10.65
C GLU A 210 11.18 -24.42 -9.41
N LYS A 211 11.76 -24.19 -8.25
CA LYS A 211 11.08 -24.37 -6.96
C LYS A 211 10.80 -23.02 -6.32
N LEU A 212 9.61 -22.87 -5.77
CA LEU A 212 9.24 -21.72 -4.96
C LEU A 212 9.86 -21.85 -3.56
N VAL A 213 10.84 -21.02 -3.23
CA VAL A 213 11.52 -21.04 -1.93
C VAL A 213 10.94 -19.94 -1.05
N LEU A 214 10.38 -20.30 0.11
CA LEU A 214 9.71 -19.40 1.06
C LEU A 214 10.31 -19.55 2.48
N GLY A 215 9.98 -18.61 3.37
CA GLY A 215 10.28 -18.72 4.80
C GLY A 215 9.21 -19.54 5.52
N ASP A 216 8.69 -19.00 6.63
CA ASP A 216 7.64 -19.64 7.42
C ASP A 216 6.28 -19.56 6.73
N LEU A 217 5.68 -20.72 6.44
CA LEU A 217 4.36 -20.83 5.83
C LEU A 217 3.21 -20.69 6.84
N SER A 218 3.50 -20.80 8.13
CA SER A 218 2.48 -20.75 9.19
C SER A 218 2.05 -19.33 9.55
N VAL A 219 2.80 -18.29 9.12
CA VAL A 219 2.46 -16.89 9.39
C VAL A 219 1.11 -16.55 8.79
N ARG A 220 0.28 -15.86 9.57
CA ARG A 220 -1.08 -15.49 9.16
C ARG A 220 -1.19 -14.00 8.93
N ARG A 221 -1.85 -13.62 7.83
CA ARG A 221 -2.09 -12.21 7.46
C ARG A 221 -3.51 -12.01 6.96
N ASP A 222 -4.00 -10.82 7.16
CA ASP A 222 -5.21 -10.30 6.54
C ASP A 222 -4.82 -9.73 5.17
N TRP A 223 -5.28 -10.35 4.08
CA TRP A 223 -4.99 -9.92 2.71
C TRP A 223 -6.24 -9.43 2.00
N GLY A 224 -6.29 -8.15 1.69
CA GLY A 224 -7.33 -7.50 0.90
C GLY A 224 -6.90 -7.14 -0.52
N TRP A 225 -7.85 -6.63 -1.30
CA TRP A 225 -7.66 -6.19 -2.67
C TRP A 225 -7.36 -4.69 -2.73
N ALA A 226 -6.18 -4.30 -3.25
CA ALA A 226 -5.69 -2.92 -3.20
C ALA A 226 -6.65 -1.87 -3.81
N PRO A 227 -7.34 -2.12 -4.94
CA PRO A 227 -8.35 -1.19 -5.44
C PRO A 227 -9.49 -0.86 -4.48
N GLU A 228 -9.85 -1.78 -3.57
CA GLU A 228 -10.87 -1.51 -2.55
C GLU A 228 -10.33 -0.63 -1.42
N TYR A 229 -9.04 -0.75 -1.09
CA TYR A 229 -8.40 0.04 -0.05
C TYR A 229 -8.30 1.52 -0.42
N VAL A 230 -8.07 1.84 -1.69
CA VAL A 230 -8.03 3.26 -2.12
C VAL A 230 -9.41 3.93 -2.03
N GLU A 231 -10.50 3.17 -2.13
CA GLU A 231 -11.86 3.68 -1.87
C GLU A 231 -11.98 4.17 -0.42
N ALA A 232 -11.43 3.42 0.56
CA ALA A 232 -11.41 3.81 1.96
C ALA A 232 -10.55 5.07 2.18
N MET A 233 -9.36 5.13 1.56
CA MET A 233 -8.49 6.31 1.65
C MET A 233 -9.22 7.59 1.23
N TRP A 234 -9.93 7.53 0.11
CA TRP A 234 -10.74 8.65 -0.37
C TRP A 234 -11.90 8.97 0.58
N ALA A 235 -12.66 7.95 1.00
CA ALA A 235 -13.81 8.13 1.88
C ALA A 235 -13.46 8.79 3.21
N MET A 236 -12.25 8.53 3.74
CA MET A 236 -11.75 9.17 4.97
C MET A 236 -11.59 10.67 4.81
N LEU A 237 -11.15 11.16 3.65
CA LEU A 237 -11.03 12.60 3.39
C LEU A 237 -12.35 13.28 3.00
N GLN A 238 -13.44 12.53 2.83
CA GLN A 238 -14.76 13.10 2.56
C GLN A 238 -15.61 13.31 3.83
N GLN A 239 -15.12 12.91 5.01
CA GLN A 239 -15.82 13.09 6.29
C GLN A 239 -15.77 14.56 6.75
N ASP A 240 -16.73 14.94 7.60
CA ASP A 240 -16.77 16.30 8.19
C ASP A 240 -15.63 16.52 9.18
N THR A 241 -15.24 15.48 9.90
CA THR A 241 -14.16 15.51 10.91
C THR A 241 -13.10 14.45 10.60
N PRO A 242 -11.80 14.76 10.79
CA PRO A 242 -10.73 13.80 10.55
C PRO A 242 -10.69 12.75 11.66
N GLU A 243 -10.74 11.48 11.29
CA GLU A 243 -10.59 10.33 12.18
C GLU A 243 -9.68 9.27 11.57
N ASP A 244 -8.98 8.51 12.42
CA ASP A 244 -8.18 7.38 12.00
C ASP A 244 -9.03 6.11 11.90
N PHE A 245 -8.72 5.24 10.91
CA PHE A 245 -9.49 4.03 10.66
C PHE A 245 -8.58 2.83 10.41
N VAL A 246 -8.94 1.69 10.96
CA VAL A 246 -8.42 0.38 10.56
C VAL A 246 -9.11 -0.06 9.28
N ILE A 247 -8.31 -0.41 8.27
CA ILE A 247 -8.78 -0.90 6.97
C ILE A 247 -8.25 -2.32 6.77
N ALA A 248 -9.15 -3.30 6.84
CA ALA A 248 -8.84 -4.72 6.88
C ALA A 248 -10.01 -5.54 6.32
N THR A 249 -9.74 -6.80 5.96
CA THR A 249 -10.83 -7.74 5.61
C THR A 249 -11.47 -8.37 6.84
N GLY A 250 -10.77 -8.40 7.98
CA GLY A 250 -11.19 -9.05 9.22
C GLY A 250 -10.83 -10.53 9.30
N ILE A 251 -10.18 -11.10 8.29
CA ILE A 251 -9.90 -12.54 8.22
C ILE A 251 -8.40 -12.77 8.01
N ALA A 252 -7.79 -13.53 8.92
CA ALA A 252 -6.39 -13.95 8.79
C ALA A 252 -6.29 -15.32 8.11
N HIS A 253 -5.52 -15.39 7.04
CA HIS A 253 -5.14 -16.62 6.35
C HIS A 253 -3.65 -16.93 6.53
N SER A 254 -3.26 -18.21 6.53
CA SER A 254 -1.85 -18.58 6.53
C SER A 254 -1.21 -18.37 5.15
N LEU A 255 0.11 -18.21 5.13
CA LEU A 255 0.84 -18.20 3.86
C LEU A 255 0.71 -19.54 3.14
N GLU A 256 0.58 -20.64 3.87
CA GLU A 256 0.29 -21.96 3.29
C GLU A 256 -1.03 -21.98 2.53
N GLU A 257 -2.12 -21.43 3.14
CA GLU A 257 -3.42 -21.32 2.47
C GLU A 257 -3.34 -20.46 1.19
N PHE A 258 -2.60 -19.36 1.24
CA PHE A 258 -2.36 -18.51 0.07
C PHE A 258 -1.64 -19.27 -1.06
N VAL A 259 -0.57 -19.98 -0.71
CA VAL A 259 0.23 -20.79 -1.65
C VAL A 259 -0.62 -21.91 -2.24
N ALA A 260 -1.31 -22.69 -1.41
CA ALA A 260 -2.18 -23.76 -1.86
C ALA A 260 -3.23 -23.28 -2.84
N THR A 261 -3.90 -22.16 -2.52
CA THR A 261 -4.89 -21.53 -3.41
C THR A 261 -4.28 -21.11 -4.76
N ALA A 262 -3.04 -20.59 -4.76
CA ALA A 262 -2.39 -20.16 -6.00
C ALA A 262 -2.07 -21.35 -6.94
N PHE A 263 -1.60 -22.47 -6.40
CA PHE A 263 -1.31 -23.68 -7.16
C PHE A 263 -2.60 -24.39 -7.63
N ASP A 264 -3.64 -24.37 -6.80
CA ASP A 264 -4.95 -24.98 -7.10
C ASP A 264 -5.60 -24.36 -8.38
N VAL A 265 -5.32 -23.11 -8.69
CA VAL A 265 -5.78 -22.47 -9.95
C VAL A 265 -5.37 -23.26 -11.19
N TYR A 266 -4.24 -23.98 -11.11
CA TYR A 266 -3.71 -24.79 -12.20
C TYR A 266 -3.82 -26.31 -11.94
N GLY A 267 -4.50 -26.74 -10.88
CA GLY A 267 -4.63 -28.15 -10.50
C GLY A 267 -3.31 -28.79 -10.08
N LEU A 268 -2.35 -28.01 -9.56
CA LEU A 268 -1.04 -28.47 -9.12
C LEU A 268 -1.00 -28.66 -7.59
N ASP A 269 -0.37 -29.75 -7.13
CA ASP A 269 -0.07 -29.89 -5.68
C ASP A 269 1.14 -29.04 -5.32
N TRP A 270 0.94 -27.99 -4.53
CA TRP A 270 1.99 -27.08 -4.14
C TRP A 270 3.17 -27.75 -3.43
N ARG A 271 2.96 -28.89 -2.75
CA ARG A 271 3.99 -29.65 -2.01
C ARG A 271 5.11 -30.14 -2.92
N ASP A 272 4.80 -30.38 -4.19
CA ASP A 272 5.78 -30.80 -5.18
C ASP A 272 6.73 -29.69 -5.60
N TYR A 273 6.33 -28.40 -5.39
CA TYR A 273 7.03 -27.24 -5.93
C TYR A 273 7.61 -26.30 -4.87
N VAL A 274 7.13 -26.37 -3.64
CA VAL A 274 7.52 -25.44 -2.57
C VAL A 274 8.59 -26.04 -1.65
N ARG A 275 9.56 -25.21 -1.28
CA ARG A 275 10.56 -25.51 -0.26
C ARG A 275 10.65 -24.34 0.72
N THR A 276 10.95 -24.65 1.98
CA THR A 276 11.23 -23.63 3.00
C THR A 276 12.72 -23.46 3.20
N ASP A 277 13.17 -22.22 3.47
CA ASP A 277 14.55 -21.89 3.81
C ASP A 277 14.57 -20.95 5.02
N ALA A 278 15.23 -21.41 6.10
CA ALA A 278 15.37 -20.64 7.33
C ALA A 278 16.12 -19.30 7.13
N LYS A 279 16.93 -19.16 6.09
CA LYS A 279 17.62 -17.89 5.75
C LYS A 279 16.65 -16.78 5.33
N LEU A 280 15.41 -17.11 4.99
CA LEU A 280 14.37 -16.17 4.62
C LEU A 280 13.52 -15.70 5.81
N LEU A 281 13.77 -16.23 7.00
CA LEU A 281 13.12 -15.77 8.23
C LEU A 281 13.58 -14.36 8.58
N ARG A 282 12.67 -13.55 9.11
CA ARG A 282 12.99 -12.21 9.61
C ARG A 282 13.59 -12.28 11.01
N PRO A 283 14.40 -11.29 11.42
CA PRO A 283 14.93 -11.21 12.80
C PRO A 283 13.82 -11.18 13.85
N SER A 284 12.67 -10.58 13.53
CA SER A 284 11.45 -10.62 14.33
C SER A 284 10.27 -10.85 13.38
N GLU A 285 9.43 -11.82 13.68
CA GLU A 285 8.28 -12.17 12.86
C GLU A 285 6.98 -12.04 13.66
N ILE A 286 5.98 -11.44 13.03
CA ILE A 286 4.60 -11.42 13.54
C ILE A 286 3.94 -12.73 13.11
N ARG A 287 3.43 -13.52 14.06
CA ARG A 287 2.75 -14.78 13.77
C ARG A 287 1.40 -14.58 13.11
N CYS A 288 0.62 -13.63 13.64
CA CYS A 288 -0.69 -13.30 13.13
C CYS A 288 -0.87 -11.79 13.03
N GLY A 289 -1.40 -11.31 11.89
CA GLY A 289 -1.74 -9.91 11.69
C GLY A 289 -3.09 -9.80 10.99
N PHE A 290 -4.14 -9.34 11.71
CA PHE A 290 -5.47 -9.04 11.15
C PHE A 290 -6.18 -7.96 11.95
N GLY A 291 -7.15 -7.27 11.31
CA GLY A 291 -7.80 -6.11 11.87
C GLY A 291 -9.30 -6.22 11.95
N ASP A 292 -9.91 -5.38 12.79
CA ASP A 292 -11.36 -5.15 12.86
C ASP A 292 -11.68 -3.80 12.22
N ALA A 293 -12.28 -3.82 11.04
CA ALA A 293 -12.69 -2.64 10.28
C ALA A 293 -14.15 -2.21 10.58
N SER A 294 -14.71 -2.59 11.71
CA SER A 294 -16.12 -2.26 12.08
C SER A 294 -16.37 -0.76 12.10
N LYS A 295 -15.41 0.06 12.54
CA LYS A 295 -15.50 1.52 12.50
C LYS A 295 -15.59 2.05 11.07
N ALA A 296 -14.76 1.54 10.16
CA ALA A 296 -14.80 1.91 8.75
C ALA A 296 -16.14 1.51 8.12
N ALA A 297 -16.66 0.33 8.46
CA ALA A 297 -17.98 -0.09 7.99
C ALA A 297 -19.12 0.83 8.49
N ALA A 298 -19.07 1.24 9.75
CA ALA A 298 -20.12 2.07 10.36
C ALA A 298 -20.08 3.52 9.88
N LYS A 299 -18.88 4.12 9.78
CA LYS A 299 -18.74 5.55 9.50
C LYS A 299 -18.49 5.88 8.03
N LEU A 300 -17.70 5.04 7.32
CA LEU A 300 -17.38 5.25 5.91
C LEU A 300 -18.29 4.45 4.96
N GLY A 301 -19.09 3.52 5.48
CA GLY A 301 -19.83 2.55 4.66
C GLY A 301 -18.91 1.57 3.92
N TRP A 302 -17.62 1.49 4.30
CA TRP A 302 -16.63 0.69 3.60
C TRP A 302 -16.50 -0.72 4.20
N LYS A 303 -16.49 -1.72 3.34
CA LYS A 303 -16.15 -3.12 3.68
C LYS A 303 -15.34 -3.73 2.55
N ALA A 304 -14.36 -4.56 2.89
CA ALA A 304 -13.70 -5.41 1.91
C ALA A 304 -14.72 -6.39 1.30
N ARG A 305 -14.69 -6.51 -0.02
CA ARG A 305 -15.62 -7.35 -0.81
C ARG A 305 -14.93 -8.58 -1.38
N THR A 306 -13.62 -8.47 -1.64
CA THR A 306 -12.81 -9.52 -2.24
C THR A 306 -12.18 -10.39 -1.15
N SER A 307 -12.51 -11.67 -1.12
CA SER A 307 -11.89 -12.65 -0.22
C SER A 307 -10.47 -13.01 -0.67
N MET A 308 -9.63 -13.54 0.25
CA MET A 308 -8.26 -13.96 -0.09
C MET A 308 -8.22 -14.99 -1.24
N PRO A 309 -9.05 -16.05 -1.29
CA PRO A 309 -9.05 -16.98 -2.43
C PRO A 309 -9.40 -16.31 -3.76
N GLU A 310 -10.33 -15.37 -3.76
CA GLU A 310 -10.70 -14.62 -4.96
C GLU A 310 -9.58 -13.68 -5.41
N LEU A 311 -8.95 -12.98 -4.46
CA LEU A 311 -7.77 -12.14 -4.68
C LEU A 311 -6.66 -12.94 -5.36
N VAL A 312 -6.32 -14.12 -4.82
CA VAL A 312 -5.27 -15.00 -5.37
C VAL A 312 -5.61 -15.42 -6.80
N LYS A 313 -6.84 -15.88 -7.05
CA LYS A 313 -7.30 -16.26 -8.39
C LYS A 313 -7.17 -15.10 -9.38
N ARG A 314 -7.61 -13.89 -9.01
CA ARG A 314 -7.48 -12.68 -9.84
C ARG A 314 -6.00 -12.40 -10.18
N MET A 315 -5.12 -12.41 -9.16
CA MET A 315 -3.70 -12.15 -9.37
C MET A 315 -3.03 -13.18 -10.28
N VAL A 316 -3.30 -14.47 -10.07
CA VAL A 316 -2.75 -15.57 -10.87
C VAL A 316 -3.22 -15.48 -12.32
N THR A 317 -4.50 -15.22 -12.58
CA THR A 317 -5.07 -15.10 -13.92
C THR A 317 -4.44 -13.92 -14.69
N ILE A 318 -4.27 -12.77 -14.04
CA ILE A 318 -3.66 -11.60 -14.67
C ILE A 318 -2.19 -11.86 -14.97
N GLU A 319 -1.44 -12.51 -14.07
CA GLU A 319 -0.04 -12.86 -14.29
C GLU A 319 0.15 -13.80 -15.49
N ALA A 320 -0.71 -14.81 -15.63
CA ALA A 320 -0.69 -15.70 -16.76
C ALA A 320 -0.86 -14.94 -18.10
N SER A 321 -1.80 -13.99 -18.12
CA SER A 321 -2.04 -13.17 -19.32
C SER A 321 -0.81 -12.33 -19.71
N VAL A 322 -0.10 -11.77 -18.71
CA VAL A 322 1.13 -11.00 -18.92
C VAL A 322 2.25 -11.88 -19.47
N LEU A 323 2.43 -13.11 -18.94
CA LEU A 323 3.44 -14.06 -19.41
C LEU A 323 3.20 -14.46 -20.87
N VAL A 324 1.96 -14.75 -21.25
CA VAL A 324 1.60 -15.10 -22.64
C VAL A 324 1.91 -13.94 -23.58
N ALA A 325 1.54 -12.71 -23.22
CA ALA A 325 1.81 -11.53 -24.04
C ALA A 325 3.31 -11.28 -24.26
N THR A 326 4.13 -11.48 -23.22
CA THR A 326 5.59 -11.31 -23.29
C THR A 326 6.25 -12.37 -24.17
N THR A 327 5.79 -13.63 -24.10
CA THR A 327 6.32 -14.75 -24.88
C THR A 327 5.98 -14.62 -26.38
N VAL A 328 4.81 -14.09 -26.71
CA VAL A 328 4.40 -13.85 -28.10
C VAL A 328 5.15 -12.65 -28.70
N GLY A 329 5.39 -11.59 -27.91
CA GLY A 329 6.16 -10.41 -28.33
C GLY A 329 7.63 -10.74 -28.64
N SER A 330 8.27 -11.62 -27.86
CA SER A 330 9.68 -12.01 -28.06
C SER A 330 9.92 -12.95 -29.27
N LYS A 331 8.88 -13.55 -29.81
CA LYS A 331 8.97 -14.39 -31.02
C LYS A 331 8.79 -13.62 -32.35
N ARG A 332 8.54 -12.30 -32.26
CA ARG A 332 8.31 -11.42 -33.43
C ARG A 332 9.45 -10.44 -33.72
N CYS A 333 10.55 -10.50 -32.94
CA CYS A 333 11.78 -9.72 -33.19
C CYS A 333 12.89 -10.56 -33.78
#